data_997bb7e627d1bd5ba322be670afff839
#
_entry.id   997bb7e627d1bd5ba322be670afff839
#
_cell.length_a   1.000
_cell.length_b   1.000
_cell.length_c   1.000
_cell.angle_alpha   90.00
_cell.angle_beta   90.00
_cell.angle_gamma   90.00
#
_symmetry.space_group_name_H-M   'P 1'
#
loop_
_entity.id
_entity.type
_entity.pdbx_description
1 polymer ?
#
loop_
_entity_poly.entity_id
_entity_poly.type
_entity_poly.pdbx_seq_one_letter_code
_entity_poly.pdbx_strand_id
1 'polypeptide(L)'
;MNRSLVVIDADVLGRRRTGDETYVTNLLRELGRQADGLRLVALTRRPELVPSGIEPYRLRARAQHLRMALSVPLALRRLAPDLVHFQHVLPPALRCPGIVTVHDLSFERDPTAMGQLDRLTFRTFVPRSVRRAARVLTVSERTKRDLVDLYDTDPAKIVVTPNGVDPMFTPGPNGGSGGYLLYVGAIQARKDPLGALAAADEAGLRLVVVGPAKEPRLARELEHRGAELRGYLETAELAETYRAAAALVLPSRYEGFGLPVIEAMASGTPVVCSEDGALREVAGDAAVYASRAGLGAAVKRALAERERLAAAGLERARLYSWAETAQRTLEVYREVLAR
;
A
#
# COMPACT_ATOMS: atom_id res chain seq x y z
N MET A 1 30.01 9.55 19.08
CA MET A 1 29.83 9.64 17.62
C MET A 1 28.46 10.22 17.34
N ASN A 2 28.37 11.27 16.52
CA ASN A 2 27.09 11.87 16.17
C ASN A 2 26.35 10.90 15.24
N ARG A 3 25.11 10.48 15.59
CA ARG A 3 24.31 9.57 14.75
C ARG A 3 23.80 10.33 13.53
N SER A 4 23.91 9.73 12.33
CA SER A 4 23.34 10.35 11.12
C SER A 4 21.84 10.53 11.25
N LEU A 5 21.36 11.71 10.89
CA LEU A 5 19.96 12.10 10.97
C LEU A 5 19.22 11.78 9.68
N VAL A 6 18.23 10.90 9.75
CA VAL A 6 17.30 10.58 8.65
C VAL A 6 15.93 11.18 8.95
N VAL A 7 15.42 12.00 8.04
CA VAL A 7 14.08 12.59 8.17
C VAL A 7 13.12 11.91 7.19
N ILE A 8 12.01 11.39 7.72
CA ILE A 8 11.01 10.57 6.98
C ILE A 8 9.69 11.34 6.88
N ASP A 9 9.12 11.45 5.70
CA ASP A 9 7.76 11.99 5.50
C ASP A 9 6.72 10.98 6.01
N ALA A 10 6.03 11.37 7.07
CA ALA A 10 5.00 10.60 7.74
C ALA A 10 3.66 11.35 7.83
N ASP A 11 3.42 12.30 6.93
CA ASP A 11 2.20 13.11 6.95
C ASP A 11 0.93 12.33 6.57
N VAL A 12 1.07 11.11 6.08
CA VAL A 12 -0.07 10.22 5.81
C VAL A 12 -0.70 9.65 7.08
N LEU A 13 0.00 9.65 8.20
CA LEU A 13 -0.50 9.12 9.48
C LEU A 13 -1.81 9.79 9.91
N GLY A 14 -2.80 9.00 10.27
CA GLY A 14 -4.12 9.43 10.74
C GLY A 14 -5.05 9.95 9.65
N ARG A 15 -4.74 9.77 8.39
CA ARG A 15 -5.64 10.13 7.28
C ARG A 15 -6.75 9.11 7.06
N ARG A 16 -6.65 7.91 7.65
CA ARG A 16 -7.54 6.77 7.44
C ARG A 16 -7.76 6.47 5.95
N ARG A 17 -6.68 6.59 5.21
CA ARG A 17 -6.61 6.32 3.77
C ARG A 17 -5.67 5.14 3.57
N THR A 18 -6.11 4.14 2.94
CA THR A 18 -5.48 2.98 2.29
C THR A 18 -3.93 2.83 2.35
N GLY A 19 -3.38 1.96 1.55
CA GLY A 19 -2.04 1.39 1.52
C GLY A 19 -0.83 2.27 1.93
N ASP A 20 -0.81 3.55 1.56
CA ASP A 20 0.30 4.46 1.92
C ASP A 20 0.42 4.67 3.43
N GLU A 21 -0.72 4.78 4.13
CA GLU A 21 -0.73 4.92 5.59
C GLU A 21 -0.31 3.61 6.25
N THR A 22 -0.79 2.47 5.77
CA THR A 22 -0.38 1.14 6.23
C THR A 22 1.12 0.95 6.05
N TYR A 23 1.66 1.31 4.88
CA TYR A 23 3.09 1.26 4.60
C TYR A 23 3.89 2.11 5.59
N VAL A 24 3.58 3.40 5.71
CA VAL A 24 4.34 4.32 6.56
C VAL A 24 4.25 3.93 8.03
N THR A 25 3.07 3.55 8.52
CA THR A 25 2.87 3.13 9.91
C THR A 25 3.74 1.92 10.27
N ASN A 26 3.71 0.88 9.44
CA ASN A 26 4.44 -0.35 9.70
C ASN A 26 5.95 -0.19 9.46
N LEU A 27 6.33 0.53 8.40
CA LEU A 27 7.74 0.85 8.16
C LEU A 27 8.35 1.61 9.34
N LEU A 28 7.69 2.67 9.83
CA LEU A 28 8.17 3.43 10.97
C LEU A 28 8.27 2.57 12.24
N ARG A 29 7.28 1.69 12.47
CA ARG A 29 7.31 0.77 13.62
C ARG A 29 8.55 -0.13 13.60
N GLU A 30 8.86 -0.71 12.46
CA GLU A 30 10.01 -1.60 12.31
C GLU A 30 11.35 -0.84 12.25
N LEU A 31 11.39 0.32 11.59
CA LEU A 31 12.59 1.18 11.62
C LEU A 31 12.93 1.62 13.06
N GLY A 32 11.92 1.97 13.87
CA GLY A 32 12.13 2.34 15.28
C GLY A 32 12.73 1.22 16.13
N ARG A 33 12.51 -0.05 15.73
CA ARG A 33 13.07 -1.25 16.40
C ARG A 33 14.48 -1.60 15.94
N GLN A 34 14.81 -1.31 14.66
CA GLN A 34 15.98 -1.86 13.97
C GLN A 34 17.07 -0.82 13.64
N ALA A 35 16.79 0.48 13.77
CA ALA A 35 17.67 1.54 13.28
C ALA A 35 18.85 1.86 14.20
N ASP A 36 19.69 0.85 14.48
CA ASP A 36 20.93 1.08 15.22
C ASP A 36 21.87 2.04 14.48
N GLY A 37 22.41 3.01 15.22
CA GLY A 37 23.38 3.98 14.70
C GLY A 37 22.76 5.16 13.94
N LEU A 38 21.44 5.18 13.72
CA LEU A 38 20.72 6.28 13.08
C LEU A 38 19.84 7.04 14.08
N ARG A 39 19.64 8.32 13.83
CA ARG A 39 18.61 9.13 14.46
C ARG A 39 17.49 9.33 13.46
N LEU A 40 16.28 8.87 13.78
CA LEU A 40 15.13 8.94 12.90
C LEU A 40 14.14 9.99 13.36
N VAL A 41 13.70 10.87 12.46
CA VAL A 41 12.69 11.90 12.70
C VAL A 41 11.55 11.76 11.70
N ALA A 42 10.31 11.66 12.18
CA ALA A 42 9.10 11.59 11.34
C ALA A 42 8.43 12.96 11.23
N LEU A 43 8.33 13.49 10.01
CA LEU A 43 7.57 14.73 9.73
C LEU A 43 6.07 14.41 9.63
N THR A 44 5.26 14.91 10.57
CA THR A 44 3.83 14.60 10.60
C THR A 44 3.01 15.73 11.22
N ARG A 45 1.71 15.77 10.93
CA ARG A 45 0.71 16.59 11.63
C ARG A 45 0.14 15.88 12.87
N ARG A 46 0.39 14.58 13.00
CA ARG A 46 -0.14 13.69 14.04
C ARG A 46 1.01 13.05 14.82
N PRO A 47 1.76 13.85 15.61
CA PRO A 47 2.94 13.36 16.35
C PRO A 47 2.60 12.22 17.34
N GLU A 48 1.37 12.17 17.83
CA GLU A 48 0.86 11.15 18.73
C GLU A 48 0.74 9.76 18.07
N LEU A 49 0.78 9.66 16.73
CA LEU A 49 0.73 8.42 15.97
C LEU A 49 2.11 7.88 15.58
N VAL A 50 3.18 8.61 15.91
CA VAL A 50 4.55 8.17 15.61
C VAL A 50 4.96 7.08 16.62
N PRO A 51 5.41 5.89 16.15
CA PRO A 51 5.79 4.82 17.04
C PRO A 51 7.06 5.14 17.84
N SER A 52 7.26 4.38 18.93
CA SER A 52 8.47 4.47 19.77
C SER A 52 9.74 4.21 18.95
N GLY A 53 10.85 4.84 19.35
CA GLY A 53 12.14 4.75 18.65
C GLY A 53 12.32 5.76 17.52
N ILE A 54 11.29 6.56 17.20
CA ILE A 54 11.33 7.62 16.18
C ILE A 54 10.88 8.94 16.81
N GLU A 55 11.64 10.02 16.56
CA GLU A 55 11.31 11.35 17.06
C GLU A 55 10.21 11.99 16.19
N PRO A 56 9.10 12.45 16.78
CA PRO A 56 8.09 13.17 16.00
C PRO A 56 8.47 14.64 15.80
N TYR A 57 8.33 15.13 14.57
CA TYR A 57 8.41 16.55 14.26
C TYR A 57 7.07 17.07 13.73
N ARG A 58 6.42 17.97 14.48
CA ARG A 58 5.09 18.47 14.13
C ARG A 58 5.14 19.47 12.99
N LEU A 59 4.46 19.17 11.89
CA LEU A 59 4.17 20.08 10.80
C LEU A 59 2.91 20.91 11.11
N ARG A 60 2.96 22.23 10.90
CA ARG A 60 1.84 23.14 11.23
C ARG A 60 0.88 23.40 10.06
N ALA A 61 1.37 23.34 8.82
CA ALA A 61 0.54 23.63 7.65
C ALA A 61 -0.52 22.55 7.40
N ARG A 62 -1.79 22.97 7.26
CA ARG A 62 -2.93 22.07 6.97
C ARG A 62 -3.06 21.75 5.49
N ALA A 63 -2.83 22.73 4.60
CA ALA A 63 -2.91 22.56 3.17
C ALA A 63 -1.67 21.87 2.61
N GLN A 64 -1.84 20.85 1.76
CA GLN A 64 -0.75 20.04 1.21
C GLN A 64 0.25 20.87 0.39
N HIS A 65 -0.20 21.83 -0.40
CA HIS A 65 0.68 22.69 -1.18
C HIS A 65 1.56 23.59 -0.29
N LEU A 66 0.98 24.18 0.76
CA LEU A 66 1.73 24.97 1.74
C LEU A 66 2.69 24.11 2.57
N ARG A 67 2.33 22.86 2.82
CA ARG A 67 3.20 21.90 3.49
C ARG A 67 4.49 21.68 2.68
N MET A 68 4.36 21.29 1.42
CA MET A 68 5.51 20.99 0.55
C MET A 68 6.31 22.22 0.17
N ALA A 69 5.65 23.39 -0.01
CA ALA A 69 6.31 24.62 -0.43
C ALA A 69 7.02 25.37 0.72
N LEU A 70 6.48 25.29 1.95
CA LEU A 70 6.98 26.09 3.07
C LEU A 70 7.32 25.27 4.31
N SER A 71 6.37 24.47 4.85
CA SER A 71 6.57 23.82 6.15
C SER A 71 7.66 22.76 6.12
N VAL A 72 7.71 21.94 5.08
CA VAL A 72 8.74 20.91 4.92
C VAL A 72 10.11 21.54 4.69
N PRO A 73 10.33 22.48 3.75
CA PRO A 73 11.62 23.15 3.61
C PRO A 73 12.12 23.83 4.87
N LEU A 74 11.24 24.50 5.63
CA LEU A 74 11.60 25.12 6.91
C LEU A 74 11.98 24.08 7.97
N ALA A 75 11.26 22.96 8.05
CA ALA A 75 11.58 21.86 8.95
C ALA A 75 12.95 21.25 8.60
N LEU A 76 13.20 20.96 7.32
CA LEU A 76 14.47 20.40 6.85
C LEU A 76 15.64 21.36 7.07
N ARG A 77 15.41 22.67 6.89
CA ARG A 77 16.44 23.67 7.17
C ARG A 77 16.82 23.74 8.67
N ARG A 78 15.84 23.53 9.57
CA ARG A 78 16.08 23.54 11.03
C ARG A 78 16.72 22.24 11.51
N LEU A 79 16.28 21.12 10.97
CA LEU A 79 16.76 19.79 11.35
C LEU A 79 18.14 19.48 10.76
N ALA A 80 18.47 20.07 9.60
CA ALA A 80 19.70 19.82 8.83
C ALA A 80 20.02 18.32 8.69
N PRO A 81 19.09 17.51 8.08
CA PRO A 81 19.28 16.05 7.99
C PRO A 81 20.42 15.67 7.06
N ASP A 82 21.02 14.52 7.33
CA ASP A 82 22.00 13.87 6.45
C ASP A 82 21.31 13.12 5.29
N LEU A 83 20.04 12.71 5.48
CA LEU A 83 19.23 11.99 4.49
C LEU A 83 17.75 12.31 4.69
N VAL A 84 16.98 12.35 3.58
CA VAL A 84 15.52 12.43 3.64
C VAL A 84 14.88 11.29 2.90
N HIS A 85 13.73 10.78 3.38
CA HIS A 85 12.90 9.79 2.72
C HIS A 85 11.46 10.27 2.60
N PHE A 86 10.96 10.40 1.36
CA PHE A 86 9.62 10.90 1.05
C PHE A 86 8.81 9.90 0.24
N GLN A 87 7.48 10.07 0.27
CA GLN A 87 6.55 9.28 -0.53
C GLN A 87 6.24 10.04 -1.84
N HIS A 88 6.43 9.40 -2.98
CA HIS A 88 6.19 9.88 -4.36
C HIS A 88 6.95 11.16 -4.76
N VAL A 89 6.98 12.19 -3.94
CA VAL A 89 7.49 13.51 -4.31
C VAL A 89 8.51 14.04 -3.30
N LEU A 90 9.71 14.38 -3.78
CA LEU A 90 10.74 15.08 -2.99
C LEU A 90 10.46 16.58 -2.91
N PRO A 91 10.80 17.23 -1.81
CA PRO A 91 10.77 18.69 -1.71
C PRO A 91 11.63 19.37 -2.79
N PRO A 92 11.26 20.57 -3.26
CA PRO A 92 11.93 21.21 -4.39
C PRO A 92 13.39 21.55 -4.13
N ALA A 93 13.74 21.93 -2.92
CA ALA A 93 15.10 22.32 -2.52
C ALA A 93 15.62 21.41 -1.38
N LEU A 94 16.44 20.43 -1.73
CA LEU A 94 17.16 19.57 -0.79
C LEU A 94 18.63 19.96 -0.72
N ARG A 95 19.19 19.94 0.51
CA ARG A 95 20.61 20.15 0.78
C ARG A 95 21.35 18.86 1.14
N CYS A 96 20.62 17.75 1.20
CA CYS A 96 21.11 16.42 1.47
C CYS A 96 20.56 15.43 0.43
N PRO A 97 21.10 14.22 0.34
CA PRO A 97 20.52 13.15 -0.47
C PRO A 97 19.06 12.90 -0.12
N GLY A 98 18.25 12.55 -1.13
CA GLY A 98 16.85 12.17 -0.94
C GLY A 98 16.57 10.79 -1.48
N ILE A 99 15.78 10.01 -0.74
CA ILE A 99 15.18 8.76 -1.19
C ILE A 99 13.69 9.01 -1.41
N VAL A 100 13.13 8.39 -2.44
CA VAL A 100 11.70 8.44 -2.70
C VAL A 100 11.14 7.02 -2.83
N THR A 101 10.05 6.72 -2.09
CA THR A 101 9.25 5.52 -2.34
C THR A 101 8.15 5.86 -3.33
N VAL A 102 8.07 5.09 -4.41
CA VAL A 102 6.97 5.14 -5.38
C VAL A 102 6.15 3.86 -5.22
N HIS A 103 4.92 4.01 -4.72
CA HIS A 103 4.04 2.88 -4.44
C HIS A 103 3.41 2.32 -5.70
N ASP A 104 2.99 3.20 -6.61
CA ASP A 104 2.42 2.83 -7.90
C ASP A 104 2.55 3.99 -8.91
N LEU A 105 2.25 3.72 -10.17
CA LEU A 105 2.13 4.68 -11.25
C LEU A 105 0.73 4.64 -11.88
N SER A 106 -0.30 4.41 -11.06
CA SER A 106 -1.70 4.35 -11.51
C SER A 106 -2.14 5.63 -12.22
N PHE A 107 -1.64 6.79 -11.79
CA PHE A 107 -1.91 8.10 -12.43
C PHE A 107 -1.37 8.21 -13.86
N GLU A 108 -0.39 7.39 -14.24
CA GLU A 108 0.09 7.27 -15.63
C GLU A 108 -0.73 6.26 -16.42
N ARG A 109 -0.98 5.09 -15.84
CA ARG A 109 -1.58 3.93 -16.50
C ARG A 109 -3.12 4.01 -16.61
N ASP A 110 -3.79 4.66 -15.64
CA ASP A 110 -5.25 4.77 -15.62
C ASP A 110 -5.69 6.24 -15.39
N PRO A 111 -6.29 6.89 -16.39
CA PRO A 111 -6.74 8.28 -16.27
C PRO A 111 -7.83 8.48 -15.21
N THR A 112 -8.49 7.40 -14.76
CA THR A 112 -9.55 7.44 -13.74
C THR A 112 -9.02 7.25 -12.31
N ALA A 113 -7.70 7.03 -12.14
CA ALA A 113 -7.10 6.74 -10.83
C ALA A 113 -7.22 7.89 -9.83
N MET A 114 -7.24 9.13 -10.32
CA MET A 114 -7.38 10.34 -9.50
C MET A 114 -7.91 11.53 -10.30
N GLY A 115 -8.27 12.62 -9.61
CA GLY A 115 -8.72 13.86 -10.25
C GLY A 115 -7.66 14.47 -11.19
N GLN A 116 -8.11 15.20 -12.21
CA GLN A 116 -7.24 15.75 -13.27
C GLN A 116 -6.11 16.62 -12.71
N LEU A 117 -6.39 17.46 -11.71
CA LEU A 117 -5.41 18.38 -11.12
C LEU A 117 -4.34 17.62 -10.31
N ASP A 118 -4.76 16.64 -9.52
CA ASP A 118 -3.84 15.77 -8.78
C ASP A 118 -2.99 14.95 -9.75
N ARG A 119 -3.60 14.41 -10.81
CA ARG A 119 -2.91 13.66 -11.85
C ARG A 119 -1.84 14.50 -12.54
N LEU A 120 -2.15 15.73 -12.92
CA LEU A 120 -1.18 16.66 -13.52
C LEU A 120 -0.03 16.95 -12.55
N THR A 121 -0.34 17.15 -11.27
CA THR A 121 0.65 17.36 -10.21
C THR A 121 1.58 16.15 -10.08
N PHE A 122 1.03 14.93 -9.99
CA PHE A 122 1.83 13.71 -9.88
C PHE A 122 2.67 13.48 -11.14
N ARG A 123 2.11 13.59 -12.34
CA ARG A 123 2.82 13.47 -13.62
C ARG A 123 3.96 14.50 -13.78
N THR A 124 3.86 15.63 -13.12
CA THR A 124 4.87 16.67 -13.13
C THR A 124 5.99 16.43 -12.12
N PHE A 125 5.63 16.07 -10.88
CA PHE A 125 6.59 16.06 -9.78
C PHE A 125 7.19 14.69 -9.48
N VAL A 126 6.49 13.59 -9.76
CA VAL A 126 7.03 12.24 -9.52
C VAL A 126 8.24 11.97 -10.43
N PRO A 127 8.20 12.19 -11.77
CA PRO A 127 9.37 11.96 -12.61
C PRO A 127 10.58 12.83 -12.21
N ARG A 128 10.32 14.09 -11.80
CA ARG A 128 11.39 14.97 -11.29
C ARG A 128 12.01 14.46 -10.01
N SER A 129 11.19 13.93 -9.11
CA SER A 129 11.64 13.35 -7.84
C SER A 129 12.45 12.09 -8.05
N VAL A 130 11.99 11.20 -8.92
CA VAL A 130 12.69 9.97 -9.32
C VAL A 130 14.06 10.30 -9.91
N ARG A 131 14.16 11.28 -10.82
CA ARG A 131 15.45 11.71 -11.39
C ARG A 131 16.41 12.27 -10.35
N ARG A 132 15.89 13.06 -9.37
CA ARG A 132 16.71 13.74 -8.36
C ARG A 132 17.08 12.85 -7.17
N ALA A 133 16.32 11.78 -6.92
CA ALA A 133 16.55 10.88 -5.80
C ALA A 133 17.93 10.20 -5.90
N ALA A 134 18.61 10.00 -4.78
CA ALA A 134 19.81 9.17 -4.68
C ALA A 134 19.49 7.70 -4.91
N ARG A 135 18.35 7.25 -4.36
CA ARG A 135 17.75 5.92 -4.59
C ARG A 135 16.22 6.05 -4.67
N VAL A 136 15.61 5.13 -5.40
CA VAL A 136 14.16 4.99 -5.51
C VAL A 136 13.76 3.65 -4.90
N LEU A 137 12.83 3.66 -3.96
CA LEU A 137 12.22 2.45 -3.43
C LEU A 137 10.90 2.18 -4.14
N THR A 138 10.60 0.91 -4.39
CA THR A 138 9.32 0.47 -4.92
C THR A 138 8.82 -0.74 -4.15
N VAL A 139 7.52 -0.93 -4.13
CA VAL A 139 6.90 -2.04 -3.37
C VAL A 139 6.78 -3.33 -4.19
N SER A 140 7.09 -3.28 -5.49
CA SER A 140 7.01 -4.44 -6.39
C SER A 140 7.94 -4.29 -7.61
N GLU A 141 8.29 -5.42 -8.22
CA GLU A 141 8.97 -5.45 -9.51
C GLU A 141 8.08 -4.86 -10.63
N ARG A 142 6.75 -4.97 -10.50
CA ARG A 142 5.81 -4.30 -11.42
C ARG A 142 6.02 -2.79 -11.41
N THR A 143 6.03 -2.14 -10.25
CA THR A 143 6.26 -0.70 -10.13
C THR A 143 7.67 -0.31 -10.60
N LYS A 144 8.67 -1.16 -10.33
CA LYS A 144 10.04 -0.97 -10.86
C LYS A 144 10.04 -0.95 -12.39
N ARG A 145 9.41 -1.92 -13.04
CA ARG A 145 9.28 -1.96 -14.50
C ARG A 145 8.58 -0.72 -15.05
N ASP A 146 7.47 -0.30 -14.42
CA ASP A 146 6.76 0.92 -14.82
C ASP A 146 7.63 2.18 -14.73
N LEU A 147 8.52 2.30 -13.72
CA LEU A 147 9.47 3.41 -13.61
C LEU A 147 10.54 3.39 -14.71
N VAL A 148 11.04 2.21 -15.05
CA VAL A 148 11.98 2.05 -16.17
C VAL A 148 11.30 2.41 -17.49
N ASP A 149 10.13 1.83 -17.76
CA ASP A 149 9.42 1.97 -19.03
C ASP A 149 8.89 3.39 -19.27
N LEU A 150 8.38 4.06 -18.23
CA LEU A 150 7.71 5.34 -18.37
C LEU A 150 8.63 6.56 -18.15
N TYR A 151 9.69 6.38 -17.36
CA TYR A 151 10.55 7.49 -16.95
C TYR A 151 12.03 7.30 -17.33
N ASP A 152 12.34 6.21 -18.03
CA ASP A 152 13.73 5.85 -18.41
C ASP A 152 14.68 5.86 -17.19
N THR A 153 14.17 5.32 -16.06
CA THR A 153 14.92 5.29 -14.82
C THR A 153 15.92 4.14 -14.82
N ASP A 154 17.18 4.42 -14.52
CA ASP A 154 18.20 3.38 -14.38
C ASP A 154 17.74 2.30 -13.37
N PRO A 155 17.62 1.02 -13.79
CA PRO A 155 17.21 -0.07 -12.90
C PRO A 155 18.09 -0.24 -11.66
N ALA A 156 19.39 0.11 -11.75
CA ALA A 156 20.34 0.06 -10.64
C ALA A 156 20.04 1.10 -9.55
N LYS A 157 19.29 2.15 -9.86
CA LYS A 157 18.84 3.17 -8.93
C LYS A 157 17.63 2.73 -8.12
N ILE A 158 16.91 1.69 -8.58
CA ILE A 158 15.63 1.26 -8.01
C ILE A 158 15.83 0.00 -7.16
N VAL A 159 15.43 0.07 -5.90
CA VAL A 159 15.44 -1.05 -4.96
C VAL A 159 14.00 -1.45 -4.64
N VAL A 160 13.69 -2.73 -4.80
CA VAL A 160 12.37 -3.27 -4.44
C VAL A 160 12.36 -3.65 -2.97
N THR A 161 11.48 -3.01 -2.22
CA THR A 161 11.21 -3.25 -0.80
C THR A 161 9.75 -3.65 -0.65
N PRO A 162 9.39 -4.93 -0.82
CA PRO A 162 8.00 -5.39 -0.76
C PRO A 162 7.35 -5.03 0.56
N ASN A 163 6.05 -4.76 0.53
CA ASN A 163 5.28 -4.56 1.75
C ASN A 163 5.20 -5.86 2.56
N GLY A 164 5.10 -5.74 3.88
CA GLY A 164 4.83 -6.84 4.77
C GLY A 164 3.35 -7.01 5.09
N VAL A 165 3.04 -8.04 5.86
CA VAL A 165 1.73 -8.28 6.46
C VAL A 165 1.80 -8.00 7.97
N ASP A 166 0.74 -7.39 8.54
CA ASP A 166 0.68 -7.15 9.99
C ASP A 166 0.44 -8.49 10.71
N PRO A 167 1.13 -8.76 11.84
CA PRO A 167 0.98 -10.00 12.60
C PRO A 167 -0.44 -10.27 13.14
N MET A 168 -1.32 -9.29 13.14
CA MET A 168 -2.74 -9.48 13.51
C MET A 168 -3.53 -10.31 12.48
N PHE A 169 -3.07 -10.36 11.23
CA PHE A 169 -3.66 -11.21 10.20
C PHE A 169 -3.16 -12.64 10.40
N THR A 170 -3.98 -13.45 11.05
CA THR A 170 -3.72 -14.87 11.33
C THR A 170 -4.98 -15.68 11.03
N PRO A 171 -4.85 -16.97 10.72
CA PRO A 171 -6.01 -17.84 10.53
C PRO A 171 -6.91 -17.87 11.78
N GLY A 172 -8.22 -17.91 11.55
CA GLY A 172 -9.20 -18.10 12.60
C GLY A 172 -9.44 -19.60 12.89
N PRO A 173 -10.03 -19.92 14.05
CA PRO A 173 -10.30 -21.31 14.45
C PRO A 173 -11.29 -22.03 13.53
N ASN A 174 -12.13 -21.30 12.80
CA ASN A 174 -13.24 -21.85 12.02
C ASN A 174 -13.05 -21.78 10.49
N GLY A 175 -11.86 -21.50 10.01
CA GLY A 175 -11.53 -21.58 8.58
C GLY A 175 -12.47 -20.83 7.63
N GLY A 176 -13.08 -19.69 8.07
CA GLY A 176 -13.85 -18.80 7.19
C GLY A 176 -15.11 -19.42 6.58
N SER A 177 -16.06 -19.81 7.42
CA SER A 177 -17.39 -20.30 7.00
C SER A 177 -18.39 -19.18 6.63
N GLY A 178 -17.90 -17.94 6.47
CA GLY A 178 -18.73 -16.75 6.22
C GLY A 178 -19.45 -16.82 4.87
N GLY A 179 -20.76 -16.54 4.89
CA GLY A 179 -21.62 -16.51 3.70
C GLY A 179 -21.45 -15.25 2.84
N TYR A 180 -20.22 -14.68 2.72
CA TYR A 180 -19.99 -13.49 1.92
C TYR A 180 -18.63 -13.49 1.20
N LEU A 181 -18.57 -12.84 0.05
CA LEU A 181 -17.33 -12.41 -0.56
C LEU A 181 -16.88 -11.10 0.07
N LEU A 182 -15.58 -10.96 0.27
CA LEU A 182 -14.98 -9.74 0.80
C LEU A 182 -14.27 -8.98 -0.33
N TYR A 183 -14.53 -7.68 -0.41
CA TYR A 183 -13.73 -6.73 -1.18
C TYR A 183 -13.08 -5.74 -0.22
N VAL A 184 -11.77 -5.56 -0.31
CA VAL A 184 -11.03 -4.59 0.51
C VAL A 184 -10.28 -3.61 -0.39
N GLY A 185 -10.63 -2.33 -0.27
CA GLY A 185 -10.00 -1.28 -1.04
C GLY A 185 -10.89 -0.03 -1.18
N ALA A 186 -10.32 1.06 -1.66
CA ALA A 186 -11.11 2.24 -1.96
C ALA A 186 -12.16 1.94 -3.03
N ILE A 187 -13.38 2.41 -2.82
CA ILE A 187 -14.47 2.33 -3.81
C ILE A 187 -14.17 3.35 -4.91
N GLN A 188 -13.60 2.86 -6.01
CA GLN A 188 -13.25 3.64 -7.20
C GLN A 188 -13.23 2.74 -8.44
N ALA A 189 -13.52 3.30 -9.61
CA ALA A 189 -13.71 2.56 -10.86
C ALA A 189 -12.49 1.70 -11.26
N ARG A 190 -11.26 2.16 -10.99
CA ARG A 190 -10.03 1.41 -11.26
C ARG A 190 -9.97 0.06 -10.53
N LYS A 191 -10.54 -0.01 -9.33
CA LYS A 191 -10.53 -1.21 -8.48
C LYS A 191 -11.71 -2.16 -8.74
N ASP A 192 -12.63 -1.78 -9.64
CA ASP A 192 -13.76 -2.55 -10.13
C ASP A 192 -14.64 -3.24 -9.06
N PRO A 193 -15.13 -2.53 -8.04
CA PRO A 193 -15.97 -3.15 -7.01
C PRO A 193 -17.32 -3.66 -7.58
N LEU A 194 -17.79 -3.15 -8.71
CA LEU A 194 -18.98 -3.68 -9.40
C LEU A 194 -18.70 -5.06 -10.03
N GLY A 195 -17.48 -5.31 -10.49
CA GLY A 195 -17.06 -6.64 -10.92
C GLY A 195 -17.04 -7.64 -9.74
N ALA A 196 -16.62 -7.16 -8.55
CA ALA A 196 -16.71 -7.97 -7.32
C ALA A 196 -18.16 -8.29 -6.95
N LEU A 197 -19.07 -7.32 -7.07
CA LEU A 197 -20.49 -7.51 -6.80
C LEU A 197 -21.12 -8.53 -7.78
N ALA A 198 -20.86 -8.38 -9.07
CA ALA A 198 -21.34 -9.34 -10.07
C ALA A 198 -20.84 -10.77 -9.80
N ALA A 199 -19.59 -10.92 -9.37
CA ALA A 199 -19.03 -12.23 -8.98
C ALA A 199 -19.72 -12.80 -7.74
N ALA A 200 -20.08 -11.95 -6.77
CA ALA A 200 -20.84 -12.37 -5.59
C ALA A 200 -22.24 -12.84 -5.97
N ASP A 201 -22.97 -12.08 -6.81
CA ASP A 201 -24.29 -12.43 -7.32
C ASP A 201 -24.26 -13.79 -8.05
N GLU A 202 -23.27 -14.00 -8.94
CA GLU A 202 -23.11 -15.25 -9.69
C GLU A 202 -22.76 -16.46 -8.78
N ALA A 203 -22.06 -16.21 -7.68
CA ALA A 203 -21.72 -17.24 -6.69
C ALA A 203 -22.82 -17.48 -5.66
N GLY A 204 -23.91 -16.70 -5.67
CA GLY A 204 -25.01 -16.79 -4.68
C GLY A 204 -24.57 -16.30 -3.28
N LEU A 205 -23.62 -15.38 -3.20
CA LEU A 205 -23.08 -14.81 -1.97
C LEU A 205 -23.39 -13.31 -1.90
N ARG A 206 -23.51 -12.77 -0.70
CA ARG A 206 -23.50 -11.30 -0.51
C ARG A 206 -22.08 -10.75 -0.65
N LEU A 207 -21.94 -9.47 -1.03
CA LEU A 207 -20.65 -8.76 -1.04
C LEU A 207 -20.53 -7.87 0.18
N VAL A 208 -19.44 -8.02 0.93
CA VAL A 208 -19.00 -7.08 1.97
C VAL A 208 -17.85 -6.24 1.40
N VAL A 209 -17.97 -4.93 1.49
CA VAL A 209 -17.01 -3.95 0.96
C VAL A 209 -16.40 -3.18 2.12
N VAL A 210 -15.07 -3.24 2.26
CA VAL A 210 -14.31 -2.50 3.26
C VAL A 210 -13.40 -1.48 2.57
N GLY A 211 -13.51 -0.23 2.97
CA GLY A 211 -12.66 0.86 2.48
C GLY A 211 -13.42 2.16 2.21
N PRO A 212 -12.69 3.26 1.97
CA PRO A 212 -13.29 4.59 1.79
C PRO A 212 -13.98 4.72 0.43
N ALA A 213 -15.12 5.41 0.43
CA ALA A 213 -15.86 5.78 -0.78
C ALA A 213 -15.20 6.99 -1.48
N LYS A 214 -14.17 6.74 -2.30
CA LYS A 214 -13.54 7.80 -3.12
C LYS A 214 -14.46 8.31 -4.23
N GLU A 215 -15.33 7.45 -4.74
CA GLU A 215 -16.37 7.78 -5.72
C GLU A 215 -17.76 7.56 -5.09
N PRO A 216 -18.40 8.61 -4.53
CA PRO A 216 -19.68 8.47 -3.81
C PRO A 216 -20.84 7.95 -4.66
N ARG A 217 -20.82 8.20 -5.98
CA ARG A 217 -21.84 7.65 -6.90
C ARG A 217 -21.73 6.13 -7.00
N LEU A 218 -20.51 5.62 -7.14
CA LEU A 218 -20.23 4.20 -7.20
C LEU A 218 -20.57 3.48 -5.89
N ALA A 219 -20.30 4.13 -4.75
CA ALA A 219 -20.69 3.60 -3.43
C ALA A 219 -22.21 3.46 -3.31
N ARG A 220 -22.98 4.49 -3.70
CA ARG A 220 -24.45 4.41 -3.69
C ARG A 220 -25.00 3.34 -4.64
N GLU A 221 -24.37 3.14 -5.79
CA GLU A 221 -24.74 2.06 -6.72
C GLU A 221 -24.55 0.68 -6.10
N LEU A 222 -23.43 0.46 -5.43
CA LEU A 222 -23.14 -0.79 -4.71
C LEU A 222 -24.18 -1.07 -3.61
N GLU A 223 -24.47 -0.07 -2.77
CA GLU A 223 -25.49 -0.18 -1.73
C GLU A 223 -26.88 -0.49 -2.30
N HIS A 224 -27.30 0.24 -3.34
CA HIS A 224 -28.59 0.05 -4.01
C HIS A 224 -28.73 -1.39 -4.58
N ARG A 225 -27.61 -1.96 -5.02
CA ARG A 225 -27.56 -3.35 -5.53
C ARG A 225 -27.30 -4.40 -4.44
N GLY A 226 -27.34 -4.04 -3.16
CA GLY A 226 -27.30 -4.94 -2.02
C GLY A 226 -25.91 -5.26 -1.46
N ALA A 227 -24.86 -4.55 -1.84
CA ALA A 227 -23.57 -4.68 -1.19
C ALA A 227 -23.57 -4.05 0.21
N GLU A 228 -22.95 -4.72 1.19
CA GLU A 228 -22.76 -4.21 2.55
C GLU A 228 -21.49 -3.37 2.63
N LEU A 229 -21.62 -2.04 2.77
CA LEU A 229 -20.46 -1.14 2.91
C LEU A 229 -20.12 -0.92 4.39
N ARG A 230 -18.89 -1.28 4.80
CA ARG A 230 -18.43 -1.11 6.19
C ARG A 230 -17.51 0.10 6.39
N GLY A 231 -17.16 0.82 5.33
CA GLY A 231 -16.22 1.93 5.44
C GLY A 231 -14.82 1.50 5.87
N TYR A 232 -14.14 2.34 6.64
CA TYR A 232 -12.82 2.03 7.19
C TYR A 232 -12.96 1.19 8.46
N LEU A 233 -12.22 0.11 8.55
CA LEU A 233 -12.11 -0.73 9.75
C LEU A 233 -10.70 -0.62 10.35
N GLU A 234 -10.60 -0.69 11.66
CA GLU A 234 -9.32 -0.84 12.35
C GLU A 234 -8.74 -2.24 12.10
N THR A 235 -7.42 -2.40 12.22
CA THR A 235 -6.72 -3.63 11.81
C THR A 235 -7.28 -4.89 12.46
N ALA A 236 -7.65 -4.85 13.74
CA ALA A 236 -8.23 -6.01 14.44
C ALA A 236 -9.58 -6.42 13.84
N GLU A 237 -10.46 -5.46 13.57
CA GLU A 237 -11.79 -5.70 12.99
C GLU A 237 -11.68 -6.15 11.53
N LEU A 238 -10.71 -5.59 10.79
CA LEU A 238 -10.41 -6.02 9.43
C LEU A 238 -9.90 -7.47 9.40
N ALA A 239 -9.04 -7.86 10.33
CA ALA A 239 -8.55 -9.24 10.44
C ALA A 239 -9.70 -10.23 10.72
N GLU A 240 -10.65 -9.89 11.63
CA GLU A 240 -11.86 -10.69 11.82
C GLU A 240 -12.71 -10.78 10.55
N THR A 241 -12.82 -9.66 9.81
CA THR A 241 -13.58 -9.62 8.57
C THR A 241 -12.96 -10.53 7.49
N TYR A 242 -11.63 -10.57 7.38
CA TYR A 242 -10.95 -11.54 6.50
C TYR A 242 -11.22 -12.97 6.94
N ARG A 243 -11.00 -13.30 8.22
CA ARG A 243 -11.21 -14.65 8.77
C ARG A 243 -12.61 -15.20 8.53
N ALA A 244 -13.61 -14.32 8.59
CA ALA A 244 -15.01 -14.71 8.40
C ALA A 244 -15.42 -14.79 6.92
N ALA A 245 -14.65 -14.30 5.98
CA ALA A 245 -14.99 -14.27 4.57
C ALA A 245 -14.90 -15.65 3.91
N ALA A 246 -15.76 -15.95 2.94
CA ALA A 246 -15.67 -17.12 2.09
C ALA A 246 -14.45 -17.04 1.16
N ALA A 247 -14.21 -15.87 0.57
CA ALA A 247 -13.02 -15.54 -0.20
C ALA A 247 -12.86 -14.01 -0.30
N LEU A 248 -11.62 -13.54 -0.55
CA LEU A 248 -11.37 -12.19 -1.04
C LEU A 248 -11.55 -12.15 -2.55
N VAL A 249 -12.20 -11.11 -3.07
CA VAL A 249 -12.23 -10.82 -4.52
C VAL A 249 -11.65 -9.43 -4.78
N LEU A 250 -10.57 -9.35 -5.58
CA LEU A 250 -9.86 -8.11 -5.89
C LEU A 250 -9.68 -7.96 -7.41
N PRO A 251 -10.69 -7.43 -8.14
CA PRO A 251 -10.69 -7.37 -9.61
C PRO A 251 -10.04 -6.09 -10.15
N SER A 252 -9.08 -5.53 -9.43
CA SER A 252 -8.43 -4.28 -9.78
C SER A 252 -7.75 -4.34 -11.15
N ARG A 253 -7.91 -3.27 -11.96
CA ARG A 253 -7.24 -3.17 -13.27
C ARG A 253 -5.74 -2.85 -13.15
N TYR A 254 -5.35 -2.24 -12.06
CA TYR A 254 -3.97 -1.89 -11.78
C TYR A 254 -3.72 -1.80 -10.26
N GLU A 255 -2.66 -2.42 -9.78
CA GLU A 255 -2.17 -2.33 -8.42
C GLU A 255 -0.65 -2.08 -8.38
N GLY A 256 -0.20 -1.41 -7.31
CA GLY A 256 1.23 -1.29 -7.05
C GLY A 256 1.80 -2.49 -6.30
N PHE A 257 0.95 -3.15 -5.46
CA PHE A 257 1.34 -4.32 -4.67
C PHE A 257 0.17 -5.27 -4.44
N GLY A 258 -0.85 -4.85 -3.71
CA GLY A 258 -1.97 -5.72 -3.34
C GLY A 258 -1.93 -6.15 -1.87
N LEU A 259 -1.79 -5.21 -0.93
CA LEU A 259 -1.87 -5.49 0.51
C LEU A 259 -3.05 -6.39 0.89
N PRO A 260 -4.29 -6.15 0.38
CA PRO A 260 -5.43 -7.02 0.69
C PRO A 260 -5.20 -8.49 0.35
N VAL A 261 -4.39 -8.78 -0.65
CA VAL A 261 -4.08 -10.16 -1.06
C VAL A 261 -3.27 -10.88 0.02
N ILE A 262 -2.17 -10.27 0.48
CA ILE A 262 -1.35 -10.91 1.54
C ILE A 262 -2.05 -10.94 2.90
N GLU A 263 -2.88 -9.93 3.20
CA GLU A 263 -3.71 -9.89 4.42
C GLU A 263 -4.74 -11.02 4.43
N ALA A 264 -5.44 -11.24 3.31
CA ALA A 264 -6.36 -12.38 3.15
C ALA A 264 -5.63 -13.73 3.25
N MET A 265 -4.50 -13.89 2.57
CA MET A 265 -3.68 -15.09 2.61
C MET A 265 -3.18 -15.40 4.02
N ALA A 266 -2.68 -14.39 4.75
CA ALA A 266 -2.25 -14.52 6.14
C ALA A 266 -3.41 -14.90 7.08
N SER A 267 -4.63 -14.50 6.73
CA SER A 267 -5.86 -14.85 7.46
C SER A 267 -6.45 -16.21 7.08
N GLY A 268 -5.81 -16.97 6.18
CA GLY A 268 -6.31 -18.25 5.67
C GLY A 268 -7.51 -18.12 4.74
N THR A 269 -7.72 -16.95 4.15
CA THR A 269 -8.83 -16.64 3.26
C THR A 269 -8.41 -16.81 1.81
N PRO A 270 -9.09 -17.65 1.01
CA PRO A 270 -8.82 -17.81 -0.41
C PRO A 270 -8.93 -16.48 -1.18
N VAL A 271 -8.10 -16.33 -2.20
CA VAL A 271 -8.02 -15.10 -2.99
C VAL A 271 -8.42 -15.37 -4.44
N VAL A 272 -9.31 -14.52 -4.96
CA VAL A 272 -9.61 -14.37 -6.38
C VAL A 272 -9.23 -12.96 -6.80
N CYS A 273 -8.43 -12.82 -7.83
CA CYS A 273 -8.01 -11.49 -8.28
C CYS A 273 -7.86 -11.41 -9.81
N SER A 274 -7.73 -10.20 -10.31
CA SER A 274 -7.41 -9.96 -11.71
C SER A 274 -5.98 -10.43 -12.05
N GLU A 275 -5.67 -10.46 -13.33
CA GLU A 275 -4.35 -10.83 -13.86
C GLU A 275 -3.33 -9.69 -13.81
N ASP A 276 -3.53 -8.67 -12.97
CA ASP A 276 -2.58 -7.57 -12.81
C ASP A 276 -1.20 -8.08 -12.37
N GLY A 277 -0.16 -7.47 -12.92
CA GLY A 277 1.21 -7.93 -12.71
C GLY A 277 1.69 -7.88 -11.26
N ALA A 278 1.26 -6.89 -10.47
CA ALA A 278 1.60 -6.81 -9.05
C ALA A 278 0.85 -7.88 -8.24
N LEU A 279 -0.41 -8.14 -8.57
CA LEU A 279 -1.19 -9.19 -7.92
C LEU A 279 -0.63 -10.58 -8.21
N ARG A 280 -0.18 -10.83 -9.46
CA ARG A 280 0.53 -12.08 -9.80
C ARG A 280 1.87 -12.21 -9.08
N GLU A 281 2.62 -11.12 -8.96
CA GLU A 281 3.90 -11.09 -8.22
C GLU A 281 3.67 -11.43 -6.75
N VAL A 282 2.65 -10.85 -6.13
CA VAL A 282 2.37 -11.01 -4.69
C VAL A 282 1.74 -12.37 -4.39
N ALA A 283 0.74 -12.79 -5.14
CA ALA A 283 -0.01 -14.00 -4.84
C ALA A 283 0.61 -15.30 -5.40
N GLY A 284 1.41 -15.22 -6.48
CA GLY A 284 1.96 -16.42 -7.12
C GLY A 284 0.86 -17.41 -7.47
N ASP A 285 1.09 -18.70 -7.19
CA ASP A 285 0.13 -19.78 -7.44
C ASP A 285 -0.91 -19.99 -6.33
N ALA A 286 -0.91 -19.10 -5.31
CA ALA A 286 -1.80 -19.20 -4.16
C ALA A 286 -3.15 -18.45 -4.35
N ALA A 287 -3.44 -17.96 -5.55
CA ALA A 287 -4.71 -17.32 -5.90
C ALA A 287 -5.33 -17.89 -7.17
N VAL A 288 -6.62 -17.66 -7.35
CA VAL A 288 -7.31 -17.89 -8.62
C VAL A 288 -7.36 -16.56 -9.38
N TYR A 289 -6.84 -16.56 -10.59
CA TYR A 289 -6.83 -15.40 -11.48
C TYR A 289 -7.96 -15.48 -12.51
N ALA A 290 -8.58 -14.34 -12.78
CA ALA A 290 -9.62 -14.27 -13.78
C ALA A 290 -9.70 -12.88 -14.45
N SER A 291 -10.14 -12.87 -15.70
CA SER A 291 -10.68 -11.67 -16.33
C SER A 291 -12.00 -11.28 -15.66
N ARG A 292 -12.43 -10.04 -15.85
CA ARG A 292 -13.69 -9.54 -15.29
C ARG A 292 -14.89 -10.48 -15.57
N ALA A 293 -14.99 -11.00 -16.77
CA ALA A 293 -16.08 -11.91 -17.17
C ALA A 293 -16.01 -13.30 -16.51
N GLY A 294 -14.84 -13.73 -16.08
CA GLY A 294 -14.61 -15.03 -15.44
C GLY A 294 -14.61 -15.02 -13.91
N LEU A 295 -14.85 -13.86 -13.29
CA LEU A 295 -14.72 -13.71 -11.83
C LEU A 295 -15.67 -14.62 -11.05
N GLY A 296 -16.93 -14.76 -11.46
CA GLY A 296 -17.90 -15.62 -10.77
C GLY A 296 -17.51 -17.10 -10.82
N ALA A 297 -17.07 -17.58 -11.98
CA ALA A 297 -16.53 -18.94 -12.11
C ALA A 297 -15.26 -19.16 -11.28
N ALA A 298 -14.37 -18.14 -11.23
CA ALA A 298 -13.17 -18.17 -10.42
C ALA A 298 -13.49 -18.21 -8.91
N VAL A 299 -14.52 -17.48 -8.46
CA VAL A 299 -14.99 -17.55 -7.08
C VAL A 299 -15.49 -18.97 -6.76
N LYS A 300 -16.36 -19.56 -7.59
CA LYS A 300 -16.84 -20.94 -7.39
C LYS A 300 -15.68 -21.94 -7.30
N ARG A 301 -14.68 -21.80 -8.17
CA ARG A 301 -13.46 -22.59 -8.12
C ARG A 301 -12.68 -22.36 -6.80
N ALA A 302 -12.51 -21.13 -6.38
CA ALA A 302 -11.79 -20.81 -5.14
C ALA A 302 -12.49 -21.40 -3.90
N LEU A 303 -13.82 -21.43 -3.90
CA LEU A 303 -14.59 -22.07 -2.84
C LEU A 303 -14.43 -23.60 -2.84
N ALA A 304 -14.42 -24.24 -4.01
CA ALA A 304 -14.19 -25.68 -4.14
C ALA A 304 -12.78 -26.12 -3.76
N GLU A 305 -11.77 -25.25 -4.02
CA GLU A 305 -10.35 -25.50 -3.70
C GLU A 305 -9.89 -24.82 -2.40
N ARG A 306 -10.83 -24.45 -1.52
CA ARG A 306 -10.60 -23.60 -0.36
C ARG A 306 -9.42 -24.02 0.50
N GLU A 307 -9.36 -25.28 0.94
CA GLU A 307 -8.32 -25.78 1.83
C GLU A 307 -6.93 -25.68 1.19
N ARG A 308 -6.83 -26.06 -0.09
CA ARG A 308 -5.59 -25.94 -0.85
C ARG A 308 -5.13 -24.50 -0.98
N LEU A 309 -6.04 -23.58 -1.33
CA LEU A 309 -5.71 -22.17 -1.50
C LEU A 309 -5.38 -21.47 -0.17
N ALA A 310 -6.08 -21.83 0.90
CA ALA A 310 -5.77 -21.32 2.23
C ALA A 310 -4.35 -21.74 2.67
N ALA A 311 -4.01 -23.04 2.53
CA ALA A 311 -2.67 -23.53 2.87
C ALA A 311 -1.57 -22.86 2.02
N ALA A 312 -1.75 -22.79 0.71
CA ALA A 312 -0.81 -22.13 -0.21
C ALA A 312 -0.69 -20.62 0.10
N GLY A 313 -1.80 -19.96 0.44
CA GLY A 313 -1.83 -18.55 0.83
C GLY A 313 -1.04 -18.28 2.09
N LEU A 314 -1.17 -19.11 3.12
CA LEU A 314 -0.42 -18.99 4.36
C LEU A 314 1.09 -19.09 4.12
N GLU A 315 1.54 -20.07 3.33
CA GLU A 315 2.96 -20.19 2.97
C GLU A 315 3.43 -18.97 2.17
N ARG A 316 2.61 -18.47 1.26
CA ARG A 316 2.94 -17.29 0.45
C ARG A 316 3.05 -16.02 1.30
N ALA A 317 2.14 -15.80 2.24
CA ALA A 317 2.13 -14.63 3.12
C ALA A 317 3.38 -14.54 4.01
N ARG A 318 3.97 -15.68 4.40
CA ARG A 318 5.21 -15.72 5.21
C ARG A 318 6.42 -15.09 4.53
N LEU A 319 6.40 -14.95 3.20
CA LEU A 319 7.47 -14.30 2.44
C LEU A 319 7.46 -12.77 2.58
N TYR A 320 6.43 -12.21 3.20
CA TYR A 320 6.21 -10.77 3.28
C TYR A 320 6.15 -10.30 4.73
N SER A 321 7.22 -9.67 5.19
CA SER A 321 7.28 -9.12 6.54
C SER A 321 7.71 -7.65 6.53
N TRP A 322 7.11 -6.85 7.41
CA TRP A 322 7.50 -5.46 7.60
C TRP A 322 8.92 -5.33 8.16
N ALA A 323 9.39 -6.33 8.89
CA ALA A 323 10.77 -6.38 9.38
C ALA A 323 11.76 -6.44 8.21
N GLU A 324 11.50 -7.25 7.19
CA GLU A 324 12.33 -7.33 5.97
C GLU A 324 12.24 -6.05 5.14
N THR A 325 11.04 -5.45 5.02
CA THR A 325 10.85 -4.14 4.36
C THR A 325 11.72 -3.07 5.01
N ALA A 326 11.72 -3.01 6.35
CA ALA A 326 12.52 -2.06 7.11
C ALA A 326 14.02 -2.34 7.01
N GLN A 327 14.44 -3.60 7.08
CA GLN A 327 15.85 -4.00 6.93
C GLN A 327 16.40 -3.53 5.57
N ARG A 328 15.72 -3.86 4.47
CA ARG A 328 16.12 -3.41 3.12
C ARG A 328 16.14 -1.88 3.01
N THR A 329 15.19 -1.21 3.63
CA THR A 329 15.16 0.25 3.66
C THR A 329 16.37 0.82 4.42
N LEU A 330 16.75 0.23 5.55
CA LEU A 330 17.95 0.62 6.32
C LEU A 330 19.25 0.37 5.55
N GLU A 331 19.34 -0.71 4.80
CA GLU A 331 20.48 -0.99 3.92
C GLU A 331 20.66 0.12 2.89
N VAL A 332 19.56 0.56 2.27
CA VAL A 332 19.58 1.69 1.32
C VAL A 332 19.95 3.01 2.03
N TYR A 333 19.47 3.26 3.25
CA TYR A 333 19.88 4.44 4.01
C TYR A 333 21.39 4.45 4.27
N ARG A 334 21.94 3.31 4.74
CA ARG A 334 23.38 3.18 5.02
C ARG A 334 24.21 3.33 3.76
N GLU A 335 23.78 2.74 2.65
CA GLU A 335 24.43 2.90 1.34
C GLU A 335 24.52 4.37 0.92
N VAL A 336 23.41 5.11 1.03
CA VAL A 336 23.36 6.52 0.61
C VAL A 336 24.16 7.42 1.55
N LEU A 337 24.16 7.13 2.85
CA LEU A 337 24.92 7.89 3.85
C LEU A 337 26.44 7.64 3.80
N ALA A 338 26.88 6.50 3.24
CA ALA A 338 28.28 6.15 3.09
C ALA A 338 28.99 6.80 1.87
N ARG A 339 28.20 7.42 0.99
CA ARG A 339 28.68 8.13 -0.22
C ARG A 339 29.06 9.56 0.08
#